data_26bb74a7fbbfdc3ddb46c74aa162bf11
#
_entry.id   26bb74a7fbbfdc3ddb46c74aa162bf11
#
_cell.length_a   1.000
_cell.length_b   1.000
_cell.length_c   1.000
_cell.angle_alpha   90.00
_cell.angle_beta   90.00
_cell.angle_gamma   90.00
#
_symmetry.space_group_name_H-M   'P 1'
#
loop_
_entity.id
_entity.type
_entity.pdbx_description
1 polymer ?
#
loop_
_entity_poly.entity_id
_entity_poly.type
_entity_poly.pdbx_seq_one_letter_code
_entity_poly.pdbx_strand_id
1 'polypeptide(L)'
;KSLFLANEIEVNEKLNLQLRRCGLSPKTLFISTLKDHIIQKKLIEIFKKEDIKLIITTTSFSSSQIKNNDLIENSTNIFTSLKIPILQLLSSNRSRKKWLNSSIGMNSSDLLMQIIIPEFDGRITTCPSAFKEIISKKNTLYSEITSYKADQVGIKWISKFATNYVKLQQLNNFDKKICLIISNYPVKNGRIGNGVGLNTPSSIINILNWLKEEGYDLGSCNYPQDSSELMSILIKTRTND
;
A
#
# COMPACT_ATOMS: atom_id res chain seq x y z
N LYS A 1 -16.34 -14.92 0.46
CA LYS A 1 -17.51 -15.71 0.92
C LYS A 1 -17.08 -17.12 1.31
N SER A 2 -16.26 -17.84 0.49
CA SER A 2 -15.78 -19.20 0.82
C SER A 2 -15.04 -19.25 2.16
N LEU A 3 -14.12 -18.34 2.43
CA LEU A 3 -13.39 -18.28 3.71
C LEU A 3 -14.35 -18.11 4.92
N PHE A 4 -15.38 -17.27 4.78
CA PHE A 4 -16.39 -17.11 5.82
C PHE A 4 -17.16 -18.40 6.05
N LEU A 5 -17.58 -19.09 4.99
CA LEU A 5 -18.30 -20.37 5.09
C LEU A 5 -17.41 -21.49 5.67
N ALA A 6 -16.10 -21.44 5.41
CA ALA A 6 -15.13 -22.37 5.97
C ALA A 6 -14.66 -22.01 7.40
N ASN A 7 -15.21 -20.95 7.98
CA ASN A 7 -14.77 -20.38 9.27
C ASN A 7 -13.26 -20.01 9.31
N GLU A 8 -12.69 -19.63 8.15
CA GLU A 8 -11.29 -19.20 8.04
C GLU A 8 -11.20 -17.66 8.09
N ILE A 9 -11.67 -17.07 9.18
CA ILE A 9 -11.81 -15.61 9.36
C ILE A 9 -10.84 -15.02 10.39
N GLU A 10 -9.99 -15.84 11.00
CA GLU A 10 -9.06 -15.41 12.06
C GLU A 10 -8.24 -14.17 11.69
N VAL A 11 -7.72 -14.10 10.46
CA VAL A 11 -6.92 -12.97 9.98
C VAL A 11 -7.73 -11.68 10.01
N ASN A 12 -8.98 -11.73 9.52
CA ASN A 12 -9.89 -10.58 9.49
C ASN A 12 -10.29 -10.14 10.91
N GLU A 13 -10.55 -11.08 11.82
CA GLU A 13 -10.90 -10.79 13.21
C GLU A 13 -9.74 -10.12 13.95
N LYS A 14 -8.52 -10.66 13.81
CA LYS A 14 -7.32 -10.06 14.42
C LYS A 14 -7.02 -8.67 13.84
N LEU A 15 -7.19 -8.50 12.53
CA LEU A 15 -7.05 -7.20 11.88
C LEU A 15 -8.08 -6.20 12.41
N ASN A 16 -9.35 -6.57 12.45
CA ASN A 16 -10.43 -5.71 12.96
C ASN A 16 -10.17 -5.28 14.41
N LEU A 17 -9.79 -6.24 15.26
CA LEU A 17 -9.47 -5.94 16.66
C LEU A 17 -8.34 -4.93 16.77
N GLN A 18 -7.28 -5.11 15.97
CA GLN A 18 -6.11 -4.22 16.00
C GLN A 18 -6.44 -2.83 15.44
N LEU A 19 -7.22 -2.73 14.34
CA LEU A 19 -7.68 -1.46 13.80
C LEU A 19 -8.51 -0.67 14.81
N ARG A 20 -9.43 -1.34 15.54
CA ARG A 20 -10.21 -0.71 16.62
C ARG A 20 -9.30 -0.18 17.74
N ARG A 21 -8.28 -0.94 18.14
CA ARG A 21 -7.27 -0.49 19.12
C ARG A 21 -6.49 0.73 18.65
N CYS A 22 -6.36 0.91 17.34
CA CYS A 22 -5.73 2.09 16.72
C CYS A 22 -6.71 3.27 16.53
N GLY A 23 -7.97 3.17 17.01
CA GLY A 23 -8.97 4.23 16.91
C GLY A 23 -9.76 4.27 15.60
N LEU A 24 -9.66 3.23 14.76
CA LEU A 24 -10.43 3.12 13.53
C LEU A 24 -11.72 2.30 13.76
N SER A 25 -12.72 2.51 12.89
CA SER A 25 -14.00 1.77 12.89
C SER A 25 -14.08 0.84 11.67
N PRO A 26 -13.45 -0.34 11.71
CA PRO A 26 -13.44 -1.25 10.57
C PRO A 26 -14.82 -1.89 10.35
N LYS A 27 -15.18 -2.02 9.06
CA LYS A 27 -16.33 -2.80 8.59
C LYS A 27 -15.83 -3.89 7.64
N THR A 28 -16.09 -5.14 7.94
CA THR A 28 -15.66 -6.28 7.11
C THR A 28 -16.78 -6.71 6.19
N LEU A 29 -16.47 -6.83 4.91
CA LEU A 29 -17.38 -7.33 3.88
C LEU A 29 -16.82 -8.61 3.28
N PHE A 30 -17.65 -9.65 3.19
CA PHE A 30 -17.32 -10.91 2.54
C PHE A 30 -18.03 -10.98 1.18
N ILE A 31 -17.26 -10.92 0.13
CA ILE A 31 -17.75 -10.94 -1.26
C ILE A 31 -17.34 -12.24 -1.95
N SER A 32 -18.04 -12.60 -3.02
CA SER A 32 -17.68 -13.76 -3.85
C SER A 32 -16.53 -13.45 -4.79
N THR A 33 -16.59 -12.31 -5.47
CA THR A 33 -15.55 -11.84 -6.41
C THR A 33 -15.67 -10.33 -6.60
N LEU A 34 -14.54 -9.68 -6.92
CA LEU A 34 -14.50 -8.28 -7.32
C LEU A 34 -14.79 -8.08 -8.82
N LYS A 35 -14.90 -9.15 -9.60
CA LYS A 35 -15.18 -9.07 -11.06
C LYS A 35 -16.66 -8.95 -11.40
N ASP A 36 -17.55 -9.18 -10.43
CA ASP A 36 -19.00 -9.09 -10.63
C ASP A 36 -19.46 -7.64 -10.54
N HIS A 37 -20.03 -7.12 -11.63
CA HIS A 37 -20.53 -5.74 -11.72
C HIS A 37 -21.63 -5.40 -10.72
N ILE A 38 -22.48 -6.37 -10.35
CA ILE A 38 -23.54 -6.16 -9.35
C ILE A 38 -22.89 -5.95 -7.98
N ILE A 39 -21.89 -6.77 -7.64
CA ILE A 39 -21.13 -6.63 -6.40
C ILE A 39 -20.38 -5.29 -6.40
N GLN A 40 -19.73 -4.93 -7.50
CA GLN A 40 -19.03 -3.64 -7.62
C GLN A 40 -19.94 -2.45 -7.36
N LYS A 41 -21.13 -2.41 -7.97
CA LYS A 41 -22.13 -1.34 -7.75
C LYS A 41 -22.53 -1.24 -6.27
N LYS A 42 -22.85 -2.38 -5.64
CA LYS A 42 -23.21 -2.43 -4.22
C LYS A 42 -22.07 -1.96 -3.32
N LEU A 43 -20.82 -2.32 -3.64
CA LEU A 43 -19.65 -1.86 -2.88
C LEU A 43 -19.49 -0.34 -2.98
N ILE A 44 -19.64 0.25 -4.18
CA ILE A 44 -19.58 1.69 -4.38
C ILE A 44 -20.64 2.41 -3.54
N GLU A 45 -21.88 1.90 -3.53
CA GLU A 45 -22.98 2.46 -2.75
C GLU A 45 -22.65 2.42 -1.23
N ILE A 46 -22.16 1.26 -0.74
CA ILE A 46 -21.75 1.12 0.67
C ILE A 46 -20.62 2.09 1.00
N PHE A 47 -19.58 2.17 0.17
CA PHE A 47 -18.41 3.01 0.45
C PHE A 47 -18.76 4.50 0.49
N LYS A 48 -19.66 4.95 -0.40
CA LYS A 48 -20.16 6.32 -0.38
C LYS A 48 -21.04 6.62 0.84
N LYS A 49 -21.97 5.70 1.14
CA LYS A 49 -22.90 5.85 2.28
C LYS A 49 -22.16 5.91 3.62
N GLU A 50 -21.13 5.09 3.78
CA GLU A 50 -20.39 4.94 5.04
C GLU A 50 -19.17 5.85 5.15
N ASP A 51 -18.95 6.75 4.18
CA ASP A 51 -17.80 7.67 4.12
C ASP A 51 -16.45 6.97 4.37
N ILE A 52 -16.23 5.88 3.64
CA ILE A 52 -15.02 5.06 3.81
C ILE A 52 -13.77 5.85 3.40
N LYS A 53 -12.80 5.94 4.28
CA LYS A 53 -11.54 6.67 4.06
C LYS A 53 -10.39 5.79 3.54
N LEU A 54 -10.46 4.48 3.76
CA LEU A 54 -9.42 3.53 3.37
C LEU A 54 -10.03 2.13 3.21
N ILE A 55 -9.53 1.39 2.24
CA ILE A 55 -9.91 0.00 2.00
C ILE A 55 -8.71 -0.90 2.27
N ILE A 56 -8.89 -1.99 3.00
CA ILE A 56 -7.91 -3.08 3.12
C ILE A 56 -8.51 -4.30 2.45
N THR A 57 -7.84 -4.83 1.45
CA THR A 57 -8.28 -6.03 0.73
C THR A 57 -7.34 -7.20 0.95
N THR A 58 -7.92 -8.39 1.11
CA THR A 58 -7.22 -9.68 1.15
C THR A 58 -7.43 -10.47 -0.14
N THR A 59 -8.15 -9.90 -1.11
CA THR A 59 -8.45 -10.59 -2.36
C THR A 59 -7.24 -10.60 -3.27
N SER A 60 -6.92 -11.77 -3.82
CA SER A 60 -5.97 -11.92 -4.92
C SER A 60 -6.61 -11.48 -6.25
N PHE A 61 -5.82 -11.36 -7.29
CA PHE A 61 -6.21 -10.90 -8.62
C PHE A 61 -6.69 -9.44 -8.69
N SER A 62 -6.68 -8.90 -9.92
CA SER A 62 -7.23 -7.59 -10.23
C SER A 62 -8.76 -7.64 -10.33
N SER A 63 -9.40 -6.53 -9.98
CA SER A 63 -10.83 -6.30 -10.24
C SER A 63 -11.09 -5.90 -11.70
N SER A 64 -10.05 -5.42 -12.40
CA SER A 64 -10.13 -4.98 -13.79
C SER A 64 -10.39 -6.15 -14.72
N GLN A 65 -11.28 -5.94 -15.71
CA GLN A 65 -11.46 -6.86 -16.83
C GLN A 65 -10.70 -6.30 -18.03
N ILE A 66 -9.72 -7.03 -18.54
CA ILE A 66 -9.08 -6.71 -19.82
C ILE A 66 -10.03 -7.24 -20.91
N LYS A 67 -10.72 -6.35 -21.60
CA LYS A 67 -11.45 -6.69 -22.82
C LYS A 67 -10.48 -6.69 -23.98
N ASN A 68 -10.52 -7.74 -24.79
CA ASN A 68 -9.54 -8.02 -25.86
C ASN A 68 -9.40 -6.97 -26.98
N ASN A 69 -10.19 -5.90 -27.00
CA ASN A 69 -10.18 -4.91 -28.10
C ASN A 69 -10.19 -3.45 -27.65
N ASP A 70 -10.20 -3.16 -26.37
CA ASP A 70 -10.18 -1.76 -25.93
C ASP A 70 -8.77 -1.43 -25.42
N LEU A 71 -8.14 -0.47 -26.09
CA LEU A 71 -7.01 0.27 -25.55
C LEU A 71 -7.31 0.65 -24.09
N ILE A 72 -6.29 0.67 -23.26
CA ILE A 72 -6.24 0.86 -21.80
C ILE A 72 -7.24 1.89 -21.22
N GLU A 73 -7.84 2.74 -22.04
CA GLU A 73 -8.73 3.84 -21.65
C GLU A 73 -10.10 3.42 -21.12
N ASN A 74 -10.57 2.20 -21.35
CA ASN A 74 -11.93 1.76 -20.96
C ASN A 74 -12.01 0.65 -19.92
N SER A 75 -10.90 0.28 -19.26
CA SER A 75 -10.98 -0.64 -18.12
C SER A 75 -11.50 0.11 -16.89
N THR A 76 -12.80 0.11 -16.67
CA THR A 76 -13.40 0.66 -15.45
C THR A 76 -13.02 -0.19 -14.26
N ASN A 77 -11.97 0.24 -13.56
CA ASN A 77 -11.61 -0.30 -12.26
C ASN A 77 -12.52 0.36 -11.21
N ILE A 78 -13.23 -0.45 -10.42
CA ILE A 78 -14.07 0.02 -9.31
C ILE A 78 -13.31 1.02 -8.41
N PHE A 79 -12.03 0.77 -8.18
CA PHE A 79 -11.23 1.55 -7.24
C PHE A 79 -10.82 2.93 -7.79
N THR A 80 -10.63 3.05 -9.09
CA THR A 80 -10.28 4.32 -9.74
C THR A 80 -11.37 5.38 -9.55
N SER A 81 -12.64 4.96 -9.60
CA SER A 81 -13.78 5.86 -9.43
C SER A 81 -13.99 6.35 -7.99
N LEU A 82 -13.45 5.63 -7.00
CA LEU A 82 -13.68 5.92 -5.59
C LEU A 82 -12.72 6.96 -5.01
N LYS A 83 -11.53 7.12 -5.60
CA LYS A 83 -10.46 7.98 -5.06
C LYS A 83 -10.11 7.67 -3.59
N ILE A 84 -10.32 6.43 -3.16
CA ILE A 84 -10.04 5.92 -1.82
C ILE A 84 -8.78 5.06 -1.89
N PRO A 85 -7.76 5.26 -1.03
CA PRO A 85 -6.57 4.42 -1.01
C PRO A 85 -6.92 2.99 -0.62
N ILE A 86 -6.22 2.04 -1.25
CA ILE A 86 -6.46 0.61 -1.07
C ILE A 86 -5.17 -0.06 -0.68
N LEU A 87 -5.17 -0.69 0.47
CA LEU A 87 -4.05 -1.49 0.96
C LEU A 87 -4.29 -2.97 0.63
N GLN A 88 -3.27 -3.60 0.06
CA GLN A 88 -3.27 -5.05 -0.17
C GLN A 88 -2.63 -5.75 1.04
N LEU A 89 -3.43 -6.47 1.83
CA LEU A 89 -2.92 -7.35 2.86
C LEU A 89 -2.36 -8.61 2.20
N LEU A 90 -1.11 -8.94 2.50
CA LEU A 90 -0.43 -10.10 1.93
C LEU A 90 -0.56 -11.32 2.84
N SER A 91 -0.79 -12.49 2.21
CA SER A 91 -0.80 -13.79 2.85
C SER A 91 0.21 -14.71 2.17
N SER A 92 1.11 -15.30 2.94
CA SER A 92 2.11 -16.22 2.40
C SER A 92 1.64 -17.67 2.44
N ASN A 93 1.79 -18.40 1.34
CA ASN A 93 1.57 -19.84 1.30
C ASN A 93 2.64 -20.65 2.07
N ARG A 94 3.67 -19.98 2.58
CA ARG A 94 4.68 -20.56 3.46
C ARG A 94 4.29 -20.41 4.91
N SER A 95 4.77 -21.33 5.77
CA SER A 95 4.70 -21.12 7.21
C SER A 95 5.62 -19.96 7.66
N ARG A 96 5.29 -19.31 8.76
CA ARG A 96 6.09 -18.20 9.31
C ARG A 96 7.54 -18.62 9.57
N LYS A 97 7.76 -19.84 10.06
CA LYS A 97 9.10 -20.38 10.28
C LYS A 97 9.91 -20.48 8.98
N LYS A 98 9.30 -21.01 7.91
CA LYS A 98 9.95 -21.10 6.59
C LYS A 98 10.22 -19.72 5.99
N TRP A 99 9.32 -18.77 6.22
CA TRP A 99 9.50 -17.39 5.78
C TRP A 99 10.73 -16.73 6.44
N LEU A 100 10.85 -16.81 7.76
CA LEU A 100 11.96 -16.19 8.52
C LEU A 100 13.32 -16.81 8.20
N ASN A 101 13.36 -18.09 7.86
CA ASN A 101 14.58 -18.81 7.56
C ASN A 101 14.99 -18.78 6.08
N SER A 102 14.37 -17.93 5.27
CA SER A 102 14.60 -17.87 3.82
C SER A 102 14.76 -16.42 3.35
N SER A 103 15.79 -16.16 2.56
CA SER A 103 16.00 -14.88 1.89
C SER A 103 15.12 -14.66 0.64
N ILE A 104 14.39 -15.71 0.19
CA ILE A 104 13.60 -15.66 -1.05
C ILE A 104 12.33 -14.80 -0.91
N GLY A 105 11.81 -14.63 0.33
CA GLY A 105 10.56 -13.91 0.55
C GLY A 105 9.32 -14.69 0.07
N MET A 106 8.41 -14.02 -0.64
CA MET A 106 7.22 -14.65 -1.24
C MET A 106 7.62 -15.58 -2.40
N ASN A 107 6.91 -16.68 -2.56
CA ASN A 107 7.06 -17.50 -3.75
C ASN A 107 6.48 -16.81 -4.99
N SER A 108 6.84 -17.29 -6.19
CA SER A 108 6.43 -16.66 -7.46
C SER A 108 4.91 -16.60 -7.64
N SER A 109 4.17 -17.60 -7.16
CA SER A 109 2.70 -17.60 -7.24
C SER A 109 2.09 -16.55 -6.33
N ASP A 110 2.53 -16.46 -5.07
CA ASP A 110 2.05 -15.43 -4.13
C ASP A 110 2.40 -14.03 -4.64
N LEU A 111 3.63 -13.84 -5.18
CA LEU A 111 4.08 -12.59 -5.75
C LEU A 111 3.18 -12.15 -6.92
N LEU A 112 2.93 -13.05 -7.87
CA LEU A 112 2.08 -12.77 -9.03
C LEU A 112 0.65 -12.42 -8.60
N MET A 113 0.04 -13.25 -7.76
CA MET A 113 -1.39 -13.18 -7.44
C MET A 113 -1.74 -12.09 -6.44
N GLN A 114 -0.83 -11.71 -5.55
CA GLN A 114 -1.13 -10.78 -4.46
C GLN A 114 -0.41 -9.44 -4.58
N ILE A 115 0.57 -9.32 -5.46
CA ILE A 115 1.31 -8.06 -5.69
C ILE A 115 1.16 -7.61 -7.13
N ILE A 116 1.74 -8.35 -8.09
CA ILE A 116 1.84 -7.87 -9.48
C ILE A 116 0.46 -7.62 -10.11
N ILE A 117 -0.44 -8.61 -10.03
CA ILE A 117 -1.78 -8.45 -10.62
C ILE A 117 -2.61 -7.40 -9.86
N PRO A 118 -2.65 -7.36 -8.50
CA PRO A 118 -3.34 -6.29 -7.77
C PRO A 118 -2.81 -4.88 -8.01
N GLU A 119 -1.56 -4.69 -8.39
CA GLU A 119 -1.02 -3.36 -8.74
C GLU A 119 -1.75 -2.71 -9.92
N PHE A 120 -2.32 -3.48 -10.86
CA PHE A 120 -3.19 -2.93 -11.92
C PHE A 120 -4.43 -2.23 -11.38
N ASP A 121 -4.84 -2.53 -10.16
CA ASP A 121 -5.93 -1.84 -9.46
C ASP A 121 -5.46 -0.59 -8.68
N GLY A 122 -4.18 -0.26 -8.71
CA GLY A 122 -3.59 0.80 -7.88
C GLY A 122 -3.53 0.46 -6.39
N ARG A 123 -3.50 -0.83 -6.04
CA ARG A 123 -3.42 -1.26 -4.64
C ARG A 123 -2.01 -1.05 -4.09
N ILE A 124 -1.94 -0.47 -2.90
CA ILE A 124 -0.68 -0.25 -2.18
C ILE A 124 -0.29 -1.55 -1.49
N THR A 125 0.83 -2.13 -1.93
CA THR A 125 1.39 -3.34 -1.32
C THR A 125 1.83 -3.10 0.11
N THR A 126 1.47 -4.01 1.02
CA THR A 126 1.87 -3.97 2.43
C THR A 126 2.80 -5.12 2.79
N CYS A 127 2.96 -5.43 4.07
CA CYS A 127 3.77 -6.55 4.52
C CYS A 127 2.94 -7.85 4.66
N PRO A 128 3.56 -9.02 4.63
CA PRO A 128 2.89 -10.28 4.97
C PRO A 128 2.31 -10.23 6.37
N SER A 129 1.00 -10.44 6.45
CA SER A 129 0.22 -10.35 7.70
C SER A 129 -0.48 -11.67 8.04
N ALA A 130 -0.35 -12.68 7.18
CA ALA A 130 -0.83 -14.03 7.40
C ALA A 130 0.11 -15.06 6.79
N PHE A 131 0.21 -16.22 7.44
CA PHE A 131 1.03 -17.34 7.01
C PHE A 131 0.21 -18.63 7.05
N LYS A 132 0.48 -19.53 6.08
CA LYS A 132 -0.19 -20.83 6.01
C LYS A 132 0.45 -21.81 6.97
N GLU A 133 -0.28 -22.19 8.02
CA GLU A 133 0.19 -23.07 9.07
C GLU A 133 -0.57 -24.40 9.07
N ILE A 134 0.09 -25.47 9.51
CA ILE A 134 -0.54 -26.77 9.70
C ILE A 134 -1.29 -26.72 11.04
N ILE A 135 -2.62 -26.90 10.98
CA ILE A 135 -3.47 -26.91 12.17
C ILE A 135 -3.79 -28.32 12.68
N SER A 136 -3.72 -29.32 11.81
CA SER A 136 -3.94 -30.72 12.21
C SER A 136 -3.26 -31.66 11.21
N LYS A 137 -2.73 -32.78 11.73
CA LYS A 137 -2.24 -33.92 10.93
C LYS A 137 -3.13 -35.11 11.24
N LYS A 138 -3.94 -35.52 10.26
CA LYS A 138 -4.74 -36.74 10.38
C LYS A 138 -3.94 -37.92 9.81
N ASN A 139 -3.45 -38.78 10.70
CA ASN A 139 -2.65 -39.96 10.31
C ASN A 139 -3.41 -40.93 9.40
N THR A 140 -4.75 -40.97 9.52
CA THR A 140 -5.61 -41.89 8.72
C THR A 140 -5.78 -41.43 7.26
N LEU A 141 -5.55 -40.17 6.94
CA LEU A 141 -5.73 -39.65 5.57
C LEU A 141 -4.42 -39.22 4.90
N TYR A 142 -3.28 -39.38 5.57
CA TYR A 142 -1.97 -38.90 5.11
C TYR A 142 -2.01 -37.42 4.62
N SER A 143 -2.95 -36.63 5.14
CA SER A 143 -3.16 -35.24 4.73
C SER A 143 -2.99 -34.28 5.90
N GLU A 144 -2.36 -33.13 5.60
CA GLU A 144 -2.24 -32.04 6.55
C GLU A 144 -3.38 -31.04 6.30
N ILE A 145 -4.09 -30.68 7.37
CA ILE A 145 -5.06 -29.59 7.32
C ILE A 145 -4.29 -28.31 7.58
N THR A 146 -4.37 -27.37 6.66
CA THR A 146 -3.69 -26.09 6.73
C THR A 146 -4.69 -24.95 6.77
N SER A 147 -4.36 -23.86 7.46
CA SER A 147 -5.14 -22.62 7.49
C SER A 147 -4.22 -21.41 7.56
N TYR A 148 -4.70 -20.26 7.12
CA TYR A 148 -3.99 -18.99 7.30
C TYR A 148 -4.11 -18.51 8.74
N LYS A 149 -2.97 -18.31 9.39
CA LYS A 149 -2.86 -17.74 10.72
C LYS A 149 -2.34 -16.32 10.66
N ALA A 150 -2.97 -15.43 11.44
CA ALA A 150 -2.58 -14.03 11.51
C ALA A 150 -1.19 -13.87 12.14
N ASP A 151 -0.31 -13.13 11.46
CA ASP A 151 0.97 -12.69 12.04
C ASP A 151 0.79 -11.40 12.82
N GLN A 152 1.10 -11.44 14.12
CA GLN A 152 0.90 -10.26 14.98
C GLN A 152 1.74 -9.05 14.56
N VAL A 153 2.95 -9.28 14.05
CA VAL A 153 3.84 -8.21 13.60
C VAL A 153 3.24 -7.54 12.36
N GLY A 154 2.86 -8.33 11.36
CA GLY A 154 2.24 -7.83 10.13
C GLY A 154 0.91 -7.13 10.40
N ILE A 155 0.04 -7.71 11.24
CA ILE A 155 -1.24 -7.09 11.62
C ILE A 155 -1.04 -5.75 12.34
N LYS A 156 -0.09 -5.65 13.27
CA LYS A 156 0.24 -4.38 13.93
C LYS A 156 0.77 -3.35 12.93
N TRP A 157 1.64 -3.78 12.03
CA TRP A 157 2.24 -2.90 11.03
C TRP A 157 1.18 -2.32 10.08
N ILE A 158 0.34 -3.18 9.46
CA ILE A 158 -0.69 -2.70 8.53
C ILE A 158 -1.72 -1.82 9.22
N SER A 159 -2.08 -2.13 10.47
CA SER A 159 -3.02 -1.31 11.24
C SER A 159 -2.46 0.07 11.55
N LYS A 160 -1.17 0.16 11.92
CA LYS A 160 -0.49 1.45 12.14
C LYS A 160 -0.37 2.23 10.83
N PHE A 161 0.00 1.56 9.73
CA PHE A 161 0.10 2.18 8.41
C PHE A 161 -1.25 2.75 7.96
N ALA A 162 -2.34 1.96 8.08
CA ALA A 162 -3.70 2.40 7.77
C ALA A 162 -4.12 3.62 8.62
N THR A 163 -3.85 3.59 9.93
CA THR A 163 -4.16 4.70 10.82
C THR A 163 -3.42 5.98 10.44
N ASN A 164 -2.12 5.86 10.15
CA ASN A 164 -1.32 7.01 9.74
C ASN A 164 -1.79 7.57 8.38
N TYR A 165 -2.19 6.69 7.46
CA TYR A 165 -2.71 7.10 6.15
C TYR A 165 -4.03 7.89 6.29
N VAL A 166 -4.96 7.40 7.12
CA VAL A 166 -6.22 8.10 7.41
C VAL A 166 -5.96 9.45 8.10
N LYS A 167 -5.06 9.49 9.08
CA LYS A 167 -4.66 10.76 9.73
C LYS A 167 -4.08 11.75 8.74
N LEU A 168 -3.19 11.30 7.84
CA LEU A 168 -2.59 12.16 6.82
C LEU A 168 -3.63 12.81 5.91
N GLN A 169 -4.70 12.09 5.56
CA GLN A 169 -5.80 12.62 4.76
C GLN A 169 -6.60 13.72 5.49
N GLN A 170 -6.64 13.68 6.81
CA GLN A 170 -7.39 14.62 7.66
C GLN A 170 -6.60 15.87 8.02
N LEU A 171 -5.27 15.86 7.85
CA LEU A 171 -4.42 17.01 8.13
C LEU A 171 -4.59 18.08 7.05
N ASN A 172 -4.59 19.35 7.49
CA ASN A 172 -4.40 20.48 6.58
C ASN A 172 -3.00 20.42 5.95
N ASN A 173 -2.83 20.99 4.77
CA ASN A 173 -1.53 20.97 4.09
C ASN A 173 -0.43 21.61 4.92
N PHE A 174 -0.74 22.67 5.66
CA PHE A 174 0.19 23.35 6.56
C PHE A 174 0.81 22.41 7.63
N ASP A 175 0.02 21.45 8.15
CA ASP A 175 0.44 20.53 9.20
C ASP A 175 1.18 19.29 8.67
N LYS A 176 1.15 19.05 7.36
CA LYS A 176 1.81 17.91 6.74
C LYS A 176 3.32 18.12 6.66
N LYS A 177 4.08 17.08 7.00
CA LYS A 177 5.54 17.08 6.89
C LYS A 177 5.96 16.24 5.69
N ILE A 178 6.69 16.85 4.76
CA ILE A 178 7.18 16.21 3.54
C ILE A 178 8.70 16.12 3.60
N CYS A 179 9.25 14.98 3.22
CA CYS A 179 10.67 14.77 3.03
C CYS A 179 10.93 14.48 1.55
N LEU A 180 11.76 15.32 0.91
CA LEU A 180 12.19 15.13 -0.47
C LEU A 180 13.59 14.54 -0.47
N ILE A 181 13.71 13.28 -0.90
CA ILE A 181 14.98 12.56 -0.94
C ILE A 181 15.56 12.66 -2.35
N ILE A 182 16.79 13.17 -2.44
CA ILE A 182 17.50 13.36 -3.70
C ILE A 182 18.66 12.37 -3.78
N SER A 183 18.82 11.69 -4.90
CA SER A 183 19.91 10.75 -5.10
C SER A 183 21.25 11.48 -5.32
N ASN A 184 22.33 10.85 -4.86
CA ASN A 184 23.71 11.23 -5.19
C ASN A 184 24.46 9.97 -5.67
N TYR A 185 24.20 9.57 -6.90
CA TYR A 185 24.81 8.37 -7.47
C TYR A 185 25.36 8.63 -8.88
N PRO A 186 26.61 8.23 -9.17
CA PRO A 186 27.65 7.78 -8.23
C PRO A 186 28.09 8.90 -7.27
N VAL A 187 28.61 8.52 -6.08
CA VAL A 187 28.97 9.46 -4.99
C VAL A 187 30.10 10.40 -5.44
N LYS A 188 29.72 11.54 -6.01
CA LYS A 188 30.62 12.63 -6.44
C LYS A 188 29.88 13.96 -6.35
N ASN A 189 30.56 15.02 -5.92
CA ASN A 189 29.95 16.35 -5.76
C ASN A 189 29.29 16.88 -7.03
N GLY A 190 29.81 16.57 -8.22
CA GLY A 190 29.22 16.95 -9.49
C GLY A 190 28.03 16.08 -9.93
N ARG A 191 27.54 15.16 -9.10
CA ARG A 191 26.45 14.24 -9.39
C ARG A 191 25.27 14.32 -8.41
N ILE A 192 25.27 15.35 -7.55
CA ILE A 192 24.16 15.59 -6.60
C ILE A 192 22.88 15.81 -7.43
N GLY A 193 21.85 15.05 -7.11
CA GLY A 193 20.57 15.12 -7.81
C GLY A 193 20.60 14.57 -9.23
N ASN A 194 21.59 13.73 -9.59
CA ASN A 194 21.69 13.20 -10.94
C ASN A 194 20.53 12.21 -11.21
N GLY A 195 19.74 12.50 -12.22
CA GLY A 195 18.72 11.63 -12.79
C GLY A 195 18.86 11.65 -14.31
N VAL A 196 19.07 10.48 -14.94
CA VAL A 196 19.23 10.41 -16.41
C VAL A 196 17.98 10.94 -17.10
N GLY A 197 18.15 11.97 -17.93
CA GLY A 197 17.04 12.61 -18.66
C GLY A 197 16.15 13.54 -17.81
N LEU A 198 16.46 13.74 -16.52
CA LEU A 198 15.69 14.62 -15.62
C LEU A 198 16.54 15.83 -15.19
N ASN A 199 16.01 17.04 -15.36
CA ASN A 199 16.55 18.24 -14.72
C ASN A 199 16.07 18.29 -13.26
N THR A 200 16.73 17.51 -12.39
CA THR A 200 16.34 17.35 -10.98
C THR A 200 16.31 18.67 -10.21
N PRO A 201 17.33 19.58 -10.30
CA PRO A 201 17.27 20.84 -9.57
C PRO A 201 16.06 21.69 -9.93
N SER A 202 15.76 21.88 -11.22
CA SER A 202 14.57 22.63 -11.64
C SER A 202 13.27 21.95 -11.22
N SER A 203 13.21 20.62 -11.26
CA SER A 203 12.06 19.86 -10.80
C SER A 203 11.80 20.08 -9.30
N ILE A 204 12.86 20.15 -8.48
CA ILE A 204 12.75 20.42 -7.05
C ILE A 204 12.19 21.81 -6.80
N ILE A 205 12.69 22.82 -7.51
CA ILE A 205 12.20 24.20 -7.38
C ILE A 205 10.69 24.26 -7.73
N ASN A 206 10.29 23.62 -8.81
CA ASN A 206 8.87 23.55 -9.17
C ASN A 206 8.03 22.87 -8.09
N ILE A 207 8.51 21.74 -7.53
CA ILE A 207 7.83 21.05 -6.44
C ILE A 207 7.68 21.95 -5.21
N LEU A 208 8.74 22.69 -4.81
CA LEU A 208 8.69 23.60 -3.69
C LEU A 208 7.66 24.74 -3.91
N ASN A 209 7.63 25.30 -5.11
CA ASN A 209 6.65 26.33 -5.48
C ASN A 209 5.22 25.78 -5.40
N TRP A 210 4.95 24.62 -5.98
CA TRP A 210 3.62 23.97 -5.89
C TRP A 210 3.22 23.65 -4.46
N LEU A 211 4.14 23.17 -3.64
CA LEU A 211 3.87 22.94 -2.21
C LEU A 211 3.48 24.22 -1.49
N LYS A 212 4.15 25.35 -1.78
CA LYS A 212 3.81 26.65 -1.24
C LYS A 212 2.42 27.13 -1.71
N GLU A 213 2.15 27.01 -3.00
CA GLU A 213 0.85 27.38 -3.59
C GLU A 213 -0.30 26.58 -2.98
N GLU A 214 -0.06 25.30 -2.69
CA GLU A 214 -1.01 24.40 -2.02
C GLU A 214 -1.07 24.56 -0.50
N GLY A 215 -0.39 25.55 0.07
CA GLY A 215 -0.46 25.92 1.49
C GLY A 215 0.33 25.03 2.43
N TYR A 216 1.37 24.34 1.93
CA TYR A 216 2.29 23.62 2.82
C TYR A 216 3.26 24.57 3.50
N ASP A 217 3.63 24.24 4.75
CA ASP A 217 4.65 24.96 5.48
C ASP A 217 6.04 24.55 5.01
N LEU A 218 6.75 25.47 4.34
CA LEU A 218 8.14 25.28 3.91
C LEU A 218 9.16 25.72 4.97
N GLY A 219 8.70 26.10 6.15
CA GLY A 219 9.53 26.60 7.25
C GLY A 219 9.80 28.09 7.19
N SER A 220 10.47 28.60 8.22
CA SER A 220 10.83 30.01 8.38
C SER A 220 12.05 30.44 7.56
N CYS A 221 12.82 29.49 7.04
CA CYS A 221 14.00 29.79 6.21
C CYS A 221 13.59 30.11 4.78
N ASN A 222 14.30 31.03 4.13
CA ASN A 222 14.16 31.24 2.71
C ASN A 222 14.50 29.93 1.97
N TYR A 223 13.52 29.34 1.27
CA TYR A 223 13.78 28.20 0.43
C TYR A 223 14.39 28.67 -0.90
N PRO A 224 15.20 27.85 -1.57
CA PRO A 224 15.89 28.22 -2.80
C PRO A 224 14.90 28.63 -3.90
N GLN A 225 15.16 29.75 -4.55
CA GLN A 225 14.28 30.29 -5.60
C GLN A 225 14.65 29.77 -6.99
N ASP A 226 15.89 29.32 -7.16
CA ASP A 226 16.39 28.77 -8.41
C ASP A 226 17.31 27.56 -8.21
N SER A 227 17.63 26.88 -9.30
CA SER A 227 18.47 25.68 -9.30
C SER A 227 19.90 25.95 -8.80
N SER A 228 20.45 27.14 -9.02
CA SER A 228 21.83 27.49 -8.62
C SER A 228 21.90 27.67 -7.10
N GLU A 229 20.94 28.37 -6.53
CA GLU A 229 20.80 28.53 -5.08
C GLU A 229 20.59 27.18 -4.38
N LEU A 230 19.69 26.33 -4.91
CA LEU A 230 19.48 24.98 -4.41
C LEU A 230 20.78 24.16 -4.39
N MET A 231 21.52 24.15 -5.50
CA MET A 231 22.78 23.40 -5.57
C MET A 231 23.82 23.95 -4.62
N SER A 232 23.90 25.28 -4.44
CA SER A 232 24.80 25.90 -3.47
C SER A 232 24.48 25.49 -2.04
N ILE A 233 23.20 25.41 -1.66
CA ILE A 233 22.76 24.94 -0.33
C ILE A 233 23.14 23.47 -0.15
N LEU A 234 22.81 22.59 -1.12
CA LEU A 234 23.08 21.16 -1.02
C LEU A 234 24.57 20.83 -0.92
N ILE A 235 25.44 21.59 -1.61
CA ILE A 235 26.89 21.41 -1.54
C ILE A 235 27.44 21.85 -0.16
N LYS A 236 26.90 22.93 0.39
CA LYS A 236 27.35 23.47 1.69
C LYS A 236 26.88 22.64 2.90
N THR A 237 25.71 21.98 2.78
CA THR A 237 25.07 21.26 3.88
C THR A 237 25.24 19.74 3.79
N ARG A 238 26.38 19.27 3.27
CA ARG A 238 26.67 17.83 3.20
C ARG A 238 26.60 17.19 4.59
N THR A 239 25.83 16.09 4.68
CA THR A 239 25.65 15.32 5.91
C THR A 239 26.26 13.92 5.86
N ASN A 240 26.91 13.55 4.74
CA ASN A 240 27.43 12.21 4.48
C ASN A 240 28.97 12.21 4.33
N ASP A 241 29.67 12.94 5.17
CA ASP A 241 31.14 12.84 5.31
C ASP A 241 31.51 11.75 6.29
#